data_61ebe8e733442bf5a37eaa4d52a8878c
#
_entry.id   61ebe8e733442bf5a37eaa4d52a8878c
#
_cell.length_a   1.000
_cell.length_b   1.000
_cell.length_c   1.000
_cell.angle_alpha   90.00
_cell.angle_beta   90.00
_cell.angle_gamma   90.00
#
_symmetry.space_group_name_H-M   'P 1'
#
loop_
_entity.id
_entity.type
_entity.pdbx_description
1 polymer ?
#
loop_
_entity_poly.entity_id
_entity_poly.type
_entity_poly.pdbx_seq_one_letter_code
_entity_poly.pdbx_strand_id
1 'polypeptide(L)'
;MDTMIERKPGMKRKHYYAVAGAVVLVGLVFYFIFRDTSSSMNVEKDRLTIATVTRGEFSDYIRVIGQVMPNRIIYMDAIEGGRVEERLKEEGAIVKAGDVILRLSNPLLNIGIMQSEADLAYQENELRNTRISMEQEHLRLKQERIGLNKELAVKQRRYEQYSRLIKEQLIAQEEFRLAAEEYEAARAQLEVIDERIRQDNFFRESQVHSLDENIRNMKRSLALVRERVENLKVKAPIDG
;
A
#
# COMPACT_ATOMS: atom_id res chain seq x y z
N MET A 1 -127.45 -31.54 85.51
CA MET A 1 -126.47 -32.33 84.74
C MET A 1 -125.15 -31.55 84.56
N ASP A 2 -124.34 -31.95 85.40
CA ASP A 2 -122.99 -31.32 85.55
C ASP A 2 -121.98 -31.62 84.43
N THR A 3 -121.47 -30.65 83.93
CA THR A 3 -120.27 -30.84 83.05
C THR A 3 -119.03 -30.19 83.68
N MET A 4 -118.14 -30.99 84.11
CA MET A 4 -116.84 -30.58 84.68
C MET A 4 -115.90 -29.93 83.60
N ILE A 5 -115.38 -28.82 83.94
CA ILE A 5 -114.36 -28.12 83.15
C ILE A 5 -112.98 -28.51 83.69
N GLU A 6 -112.13 -29.20 82.91
CA GLU A 6 -110.72 -29.50 83.23
C GLU A 6 -109.88 -28.23 83.09
N ARG A 7 -109.21 -27.83 84.13
CA ARG A 7 -108.17 -26.78 84.12
C ARG A 7 -106.77 -27.38 83.65
N LYS A 8 -106.24 -26.89 82.58
CA LYS A 8 -104.86 -27.19 82.20
C LYS A 8 -103.85 -26.66 83.23
N PRO A 9 -102.86 -27.42 83.67
CA PRO A 9 -101.85 -26.98 84.61
C PRO A 9 -100.88 -25.96 83.98
N GLY A 10 -100.78 -24.80 84.60
CA GLY A 10 -99.78 -23.76 84.20
C GLY A 10 -98.37 -24.25 84.38
N MET A 11 -97.55 -23.89 83.41
CA MET A 11 -96.13 -24.23 83.34
C MET A 11 -95.38 -23.77 84.57
N LYS A 12 -94.69 -24.65 85.30
CA LYS A 12 -93.97 -24.36 86.53
C LYS A 12 -92.86 -23.33 86.31
N ARG A 13 -92.65 -22.37 87.15
CA ARG A 13 -91.68 -21.25 87.14
C ARG A 13 -90.26 -21.71 86.76
N LYS A 14 -89.86 -22.92 86.99
CA LYS A 14 -88.59 -23.52 86.66
C LYS A 14 -88.34 -23.61 85.17
N HIS A 15 -89.32 -23.77 84.29
CA HIS A 15 -89.18 -23.80 82.84
C HIS A 15 -89.00 -22.40 82.27
N TYR A 16 -89.47 -21.35 82.90
CA TYR A 16 -89.20 -19.96 82.48
C TYR A 16 -87.75 -19.61 82.64
N TYR A 17 -87.13 -20.03 83.76
CA TYR A 17 -85.67 -19.78 83.96
C TYR A 17 -84.83 -20.66 83.03
N ALA A 18 -85.29 -21.85 82.69
CA ALA A 18 -84.54 -22.71 81.73
C ALA A 18 -84.60 -22.10 80.32
N VAL A 19 -85.74 -21.59 79.86
CA VAL A 19 -85.86 -20.90 78.57
C VAL A 19 -85.10 -19.61 78.55
N ALA A 20 -85.09 -18.80 79.59
CA ALA A 20 -84.33 -17.59 79.70
C ALA A 20 -82.79 -17.91 79.65
N GLY A 21 -82.38 -18.94 80.38
CA GLY A 21 -80.98 -19.41 80.31
C GLY A 21 -80.54 -19.88 78.89
N ALA A 22 -81.44 -20.62 78.20
CA ALA A 22 -81.18 -21.07 76.86
C ALA A 22 -81.06 -19.87 75.84
N VAL A 23 -81.94 -18.86 76.00
CA VAL A 23 -81.87 -17.66 75.14
C VAL A 23 -80.57 -16.85 75.36
N VAL A 24 -80.13 -16.75 76.62
CA VAL A 24 -78.86 -16.06 76.94
C VAL A 24 -77.72 -16.84 76.41
N LEU A 25 -77.77 -18.19 76.48
CA LEU A 25 -76.70 -19.04 75.98
C LEU A 25 -76.59 -18.96 74.44
N VAL A 26 -77.78 -18.97 73.76
CA VAL A 26 -77.84 -18.79 72.30
C VAL A 26 -77.32 -17.39 71.89
N GLY A 27 -77.68 -16.34 72.65
CA GLY A 27 -77.19 -14.98 72.42
C GLY A 27 -75.70 -14.84 72.61
N LEU A 28 -75.14 -15.53 73.63
CA LEU A 28 -73.69 -15.58 73.83
C LEU A 28 -72.94 -16.33 72.71
N VAL A 29 -73.53 -17.45 72.27
CA VAL A 29 -72.95 -18.22 71.15
C VAL A 29 -72.97 -17.37 69.85
N PHE A 30 -74.12 -16.69 69.64
CA PHE A 30 -74.25 -15.81 68.49
C PHE A 30 -73.27 -14.62 68.57
N TYR A 31 -73.08 -14.04 69.74
CA TYR A 31 -72.11 -12.97 69.96
C TYR A 31 -70.68 -13.44 69.70
N PHE A 32 -70.33 -14.67 70.09
CA PHE A 32 -69.00 -15.22 69.84
C PHE A 32 -68.79 -15.56 68.38
N ILE A 33 -69.81 -16.04 67.66
CA ILE A 33 -69.73 -16.38 66.24
C ILE A 33 -69.66 -15.14 65.37
N PHE A 34 -70.35 -14.09 65.68
CA PHE A 34 -70.35 -12.85 64.92
C PHE A 34 -69.34 -11.80 65.42
N ARG A 35 -68.56 -12.16 66.41
CA ARG A 35 -67.45 -11.31 66.80
C ARG A 35 -66.41 -11.40 65.78
N ASP A 36 -66.33 -10.39 64.87
CA ASP A 36 -65.28 -10.26 63.88
C ASP A 36 -63.92 -10.39 64.52
N THR A 37 -63.27 -11.55 64.29
CA THR A 37 -61.87 -11.74 64.58
C THR A 37 -61.07 -11.15 63.40
N SER A 38 -61.02 -9.83 63.34
CA SER A 38 -60.12 -9.18 62.41
C SER A 38 -58.71 -9.53 62.86
N SER A 39 -58.07 -10.44 62.08
CA SER A 39 -56.66 -10.75 62.21
C SER A 39 -55.85 -9.51 61.91
N SER A 40 -55.47 -8.75 62.86
CA SER A 40 -54.54 -7.64 62.68
C SER A 40 -53.13 -8.17 62.75
N MET A 41 -52.47 -8.17 61.59
CA MET A 41 -51.06 -8.49 61.48
C MET A 41 -50.26 -7.22 61.83
N ASN A 42 -49.61 -7.23 62.98
CA ASN A 42 -48.68 -6.17 63.37
C ASN A 42 -47.37 -6.32 62.51
N VAL A 43 -47.27 -5.44 61.58
CA VAL A 43 -46.02 -5.37 60.78
C VAL A 43 -45.24 -4.14 61.22
N GLU A 44 -44.00 -4.33 61.60
CA GLU A 44 -43.09 -3.24 61.96
C GLU A 44 -42.93 -2.29 60.75
N LYS A 45 -43.25 -1.02 60.97
CA LYS A 45 -43.31 0.04 59.97
C LYS A 45 -41.94 0.14 59.22
N ASP A 46 -40.88 -0.15 59.92
CA ASP A 46 -39.47 -0.10 59.36
C ASP A 46 -39.19 -1.22 58.39
N ARG A 47 -40.04 -2.23 58.30
CA ARG A 47 -39.91 -3.34 57.33
C ARG A 47 -40.81 -3.19 56.11
N LEU A 48 -41.61 -2.12 56.06
CA LEU A 48 -42.49 -1.86 54.95
C LEU A 48 -41.96 -0.73 54.09
N THR A 49 -41.68 -1.03 52.81
CA THR A 49 -41.44 -0.01 51.82
C THR A 49 -42.77 0.42 51.22
N ILE A 50 -43.23 1.60 51.60
CA ILE A 50 -44.43 2.19 51.01
C ILE A 50 -44.00 3.02 49.80
N ALA A 51 -44.46 2.63 48.63
CA ALA A 51 -44.20 3.36 47.40
C ALA A 51 -45.54 3.73 46.73
N THR A 52 -45.56 4.91 46.17
CA THR A 52 -46.71 5.36 45.39
C THR A 52 -46.61 4.78 43.98
N VAL A 53 -47.64 4.13 43.52
CA VAL A 53 -47.66 3.60 42.13
C VAL A 53 -47.83 4.77 41.16
N THR A 54 -46.81 4.99 40.36
CA THR A 54 -46.83 5.98 39.27
C THR A 54 -46.84 5.25 37.92
N ARG A 55 -47.61 5.79 36.98
CA ARG A 55 -47.62 5.27 35.61
C ARG A 55 -46.47 5.95 34.83
N GLY A 56 -45.50 5.19 34.37
CA GLY A 56 -44.36 5.69 33.62
C GLY A 56 -43.85 4.65 32.65
N GLU A 57 -42.87 5.02 31.81
CA GLU A 57 -42.14 4.08 30.96
C GLU A 57 -41.38 3.07 31.83
N PHE A 58 -41.61 1.82 31.56
CA PHE A 58 -40.87 0.74 32.20
C PHE A 58 -39.64 0.41 31.30
N SER A 59 -38.46 0.71 31.81
CA SER A 59 -37.21 0.36 31.12
C SER A 59 -36.54 -0.80 31.85
N ASP A 60 -36.53 -1.94 31.21
CA ASP A 60 -35.78 -3.11 31.68
C ASP A 60 -34.44 -3.20 30.96
N TYR A 61 -33.35 -3.13 31.70
CA TYR A 61 -32.00 -3.18 31.13
C TYR A 61 -31.38 -4.54 31.39
N ILE A 62 -31.13 -5.25 30.29
CA ILE A 62 -30.34 -6.49 30.34
C ILE A 62 -28.89 -6.11 30.26
N ARG A 63 -28.11 -6.39 31.30
CA ARG A 63 -26.67 -6.16 31.31
C ARG A 63 -25.98 -7.29 30.54
N VAL A 64 -25.44 -6.96 29.36
CA VAL A 64 -24.70 -7.89 28.52
C VAL A 64 -23.23 -7.55 28.61
N ILE A 65 -22.40 -8.55 28.85
CA ILE A 65 -20.92 -8.44 28.79
C ILE A 65 -20.52 -8.61 27.35
N GLY A 66 -19.87 -7.58 26.74
CA GLY A 66 -19.28 -7.63 25.41
C GLY A 66 -17.77 -7.46 25.47
N GLN A 67 -17.06 -8.06 24.53
CA GLN A 67 -15.64 -7.86 24.32
C GLN A 67 -15.45 -6.99 23.07
N VAL A 68 -14.70 -5.90 23.20
CA VAL A 68 -14.31 -5.07 22.05
C VAL A 68 -13.20 -5.77 21.30
N MET A 69 -13.41 -6.04 20.03
CA MET A 69 -12.42 -6.62 19.13
C MET A 69 -12.11 -5.64 17.99
N PRO A 70 -10.88 -5.57 17.51
CA PRO A 70 -10.55 -4.75 16.36
C PRO A 70 -11.31 -5.24 15.12
N ASN A 71 -11.84 -4.29 14.34
CA ASN A 71 -12.56 -4.59 13.09
C ASN A 71 -11.65 -5.22 12.03
N ARG A 72 -10.36 -4.82 11.99
CA ARG A 72 -9.35 -5.35 11.06
C ARG A 72 -8.00 -5.41 11.76
N ILE A 73 -7.32 -6.52 11.62
CA ILE A 73 -5.93 -6.71 12.03
C ILE A 73 -5.10 -6.94 10.77
N ILE A 74 -4.03 -6.20 10.59
CA ILE A 74 -3.08 -6.38 9.50
C ILE A 74 -1.73 -6.77 10.10
N TYR A 75 -1.24 -7.94 9.70
CA TYR A 75 0.12 -8.38 10.02
C TYR A 75 1.05 -7.83 8.95
N MET A 76 2.09 -7.14 9.37
CA MET A 76 3.06 -6.54 8.46
C MET A 76 4.39 -7.27 8.61
N ASP A 77 4.90 -7.77 7.48
CA ASP A 77 6.21 -8.37 7.40
C ASP A 77 7.22 -7.37 6.83
N ALA A 78 8.44 -7.39 7.35
CA ALA A 78 9.54 -6.62 6.78
C ALA A 78 10.08 -7.36 5.54
N ILE A 79 9.73 -6.87 4.34
CA ILE A 79 10.09 -7.50 3.05
C ILE A 79 11.61 -7.67 2.93
N GLU A 80 12.37 -6.64 3.32
CA GLU A 80 13.83 -6.62 3.12
C GLU A 80 14.62 -7.05 4.35
N GLY A 81 14.01 -7.39 5.45
CA GLY A 81 14.70 -7.73 6.68
C GLY A 81 15.75 -6.67 7.10
N GLY A 82 16.01 -6.54 8.38
CA GLY A 82 16.98 -5.59 8.87
C GLY A 82 16.92 -5.42 10.37
N ARG A 83 17.85 -4.63 10.90
CA ARG A 83 17.84 -4.24 12.31
C ARG A 83 16.93 -3.02 12.49
N VAL A 84 16.09 -3.02 13.50
CA VAL A 84 15.31 -1.83 13.86
C VAL A 84 16.29 -0.73 14.30
N GLU A 85 16.31 0.35 13.57
CA GLU A 85 17.12 1.54 13.85
C GLU A 85 16.35 2.54 14.71
N GLU A 86 15.10 2.78 14.35
CA GLU A 86 14.27 3.77 15.02
C GLU A 86 12.79 3.34 15.01
N ARG A 87 12.12 3.50 16.13
CA ARG A 87 10.67 3.34 16.25
C ARG A 87 10.05 4.74 16.33
N LEU A 88 9.33 5.13 15.28
CA LEU A 88 8.75 6.47 15.13
C LEU A 88 7.35 6.57 15.77
N LYS A 89 6.63 5.45 15.87
CA LYS A 89 5.31 5.38 16.49
C LYS A 89 5.32 4.33 17.61
N GLU A 90 4.75 4.69 18.74
CA GLU A 90 4.60 3.79 19.90
C GLU A 90 3.31 2.98 19.81
N GLU A 91 3.21 1.91 20.59
CA GLU A 91 2.02 1.09 20.70
C GLU A 91 0.84 1.93 21.21
N GLY A 92 -0.30 1.82 20.54
CA GLY A 92 -1.50 2.64 20.84
C GLY A 92 -1.53 4.01 20.16
N ALA A 93 -0.50 4.41 19.39
CA ALA A 93 -0.51 5.67 18.66
C ALA A 93 -1.44 5.59 17.44
N ILE A 94 -2.18 6.66 17.19
CA ILE A 94 -3.00 6.80 15.99
C ILE A 94 -2.09 7.03 14.78
N VAL A 95 -2.31 6.27 13.72
CA VAL A 95 -1.56 6.36 12.46
C VAL A 95 -2.50 6.53 11.27
N LYS A 96 -2.00 7.21 10.24
CA LYS A 96 -2.67 7.31 8.93
C LYS A 96 -1.97 6.40 7.92
N ALA A 97 -2.71 5.98 6.91
CA ALA A 97 -2.14 5.23 5.79
C ALA A 97 -0.94 5.98 5.19
N GLY A 98 0.20 5.30 5.09
CA GLY A 98 1.47 5.88 4.63
C GLY A 98 2.39 6.43 5.73
N ASP A 99 1.91 6.58 6.99
CA ASP A 99 2.77 6.98 8.10
C ASP A 99 3.86 5.93 8.37
N VAL A 100 5.09 6.38 8.56
CA VAL A 100 6.20 5.50 8.90
C VAL A 100 6.11 5.12 10.37
N ILE A 101 5.99 3.82 10.64
CA ILE A 101 5.88 3.27 12.00
C ILE A 101 7.27 3.01 12.59
N LEU A 102 8.13 2.35 11.80
CA LEU A 102 9.50 2.06 12.17
C LEU A 102 10.43 2.12 10.97
N ARG A 103 11.70 2.38 11.25
CA ARG A 103 12.78 2.38 10.27
C ARG A 103 13.72 1.22 10.55
N LEU A 104 13.97 0.43 9.49
CA LEU A 104 14.95 -0.64 9.52
C LEU A 104 16.29 -0.16 8.94
N SER A 105 17.38 -0.73 9.37
CA SER A 105 18.70 -0.56 8.80
C SER A 105 19.20 -1.89 8.25
N ASN A 106 19.67 -1.86 7.00
CA ASN A 106 20.29 -3.00 6.35
C ASN A 106 21.60 -2.56 5.66
N PRO A 107 22.75 -2.75 6.32
CA PRO A 107 24.05 -2.35 5.77
C PRO A 107 24.38 -2.99 4.42
N LEU A 108 23.91 -4.23 4.16
CA LEU A 108 24.19 -4.93 2.91
C LEU A 108 23.48 -4.25 1.72
N LEU A 109 22.24 -3.74 1.93
CA LEU A 109 21.53 -2.96 0.90
C LEU A 109 22.24 -1.64 0.63
N ASN A 110 22.75 -0.96 1.64
CA ASN A 110 23.50 0.28 1.47
C ASN A 110 24.80 0.05 0.68
N ILE A 111 25.54 -1.02 0.99
CA ILE A 111 26.70 -1.41 0.21
C ILE A 111 26.32 -1.73 -1.23
N GLY A 112 25.21 -2.46 -1.44
CA GLY A 112 24.69 -2.79 -2.77
C GLY A 112 24.34 -1.55 -3.61
N ILE A 113 23.76 -0.51 -3.01
CA ILE A 113 23.54 0.78 -3.68
C ILE A 113 24.86 1.42 -4.06
N MET A 114 25.81 1.54 -3.14
CA MET A 114 27.10 2.18 -3.40
C MET A 114 27.86 1.47 -4.54
N GLN A 115 27.84 0.14 -4.57
CA GLN A 115 28.42 -0.64 -5.67
C GLN A 115 27.72 -0.36 -6.99
N SER A 116 26.38 -0.42 -7.01
CA SER A 116 25.60 -0.16 -8.23
C SER A 116 25.78 1.27 -8.76
N GLU A 117 25.93 2.25 -7.88
CA GLU A 117 26.23 3.65 -8.25
C GLU A 117 27.65 3.79 -8.79
N ALA A 118 28.64 3.11 -8.19
CA ALA A 118 30.00 3.10 -8.67
C ALA A 118 30.13 2.44 -10.06
N ASP A 119 29.46 1.30 -10.26
CA ASP A 119 29.42 0.58 -11.52
C ASP A 119 28.75 1.40 -12.62
N LEU A 120 27.65 2.08 -12.29
CA LEU A 120 26.96 3.01 -13.20
C LEU A 120 27.88 4.17 -13.59
N ALA A 121 28.55 4.79 -12.62
CA ALA A 121 29.47 5.90 -12.87
C ALA A 121 30.66 5.46 -13.73
N TYR A 122 31.20 4.27 -13.48
CA TYR A 122 32.24 3.67 -14.31
C TYR A 122 31.78 3.50 -15.77
N GLN A 123 30.57 2.94 -15.96
CA GLN A 123 30.02 2.70 -17.30
C GLN A 123 29.68 4.00 -18.04
N GLU A 124 29.21 5.02 -17.34
CA GLU A 124 28.97 6.36 -17.91
C GLU A 124 30.28 7.03 -18.34
N ASN A 125 31.37 6.85 -17.58
CA ASN A 125 32.69 7.31 -17.97
C ASN A 125 33.25 6.56 -19.18
N GLU A 126 33.04 5.23 -19.22
CA GLU A 126 33.46 4.40 -20.38
C GLU A 126 32.73 4.83 -21.66
N LEU A 127 31.40 5.07 -21.58
CA LEU A 127 30.65 5.61 -22.71
C LEU A 127 31.21 6.96 -23.17
N ARG A 128 31.54 7.85 -22.24
CA ARG A 128 32.12 9.16 -22.55
C ARG A 128 33.46 9.01 -23.26
N ASN A 129 34.36 8.18 -22.74
CA ASN A 129 35.68 7.92 -23.33
C ASN A 129 35.55 7.30 -24.72
N THR A 130 34.65 6.34 -24.88
CA THR A 130 34.34 5.70 -26.15
C THR A 130 33.83 6.74 -27.17
N ARG A 131 32.90 7.61 -26.79
CA ARG A 131 32.43 8.70 -27.69
C ARG A 131 33.53 9.65 -28.10
N ILE A 132 34.44 10.02 -27.18
CA ILE A 132 35.58 10.90 -27.48
C ILE A 132 36.53 10.21 -28.47
N SER A 133 36.90 8.95 -28.24
CA SER A 133 37.77 8.19 -29.13
C SER A 133 37.17 8.03 -30.51
N MET A 134 35.89 7.73 -30.61
CA MET A 134 35.16 7.59 -31.87
C MET A 134 35.07 8.94 -32.62
N GLU A 135 34.86 10.04 -31.93
CA GLU A 135 34.87 11.36 -32.56
C GLU A 135 36.26 11.75 -33.09
N GLN A 136 37.32 11.43 -32.36
CA GLN A 136 38.69 11.64 -32.82
C GLN A 136 38.97 10.84 -34.07
N GLU A 137 38.61 9.55 -34.13
CA GLU A 137 38.80 8.71 -35.33
C GLU A 137 37.98 9.24 -36.51
N HIS A 138 36.72 9.64 -36.27
CA HIS A 138 35.89 10.22 -37.31
C HIS A 138 36.50 11.51 -37.90
N LEU A 139 37.04 12.40 -37.07
CA LEU A 139 37.70 13.60 -37.49
C LEU A 139 38.97 13.27 -38.28
N ARG A 140 39.74 12.24 -37.88
CA ARG A 140 40.92 11.75 -38.59
C ARG A 140 40.57 11.26 -40.01
N LEU A 141 39.50 10.43 -40.12
CA LEU A 141 39.01 9.94 -41.41
C LEU A 141 38.51 11.08 -42.31
N LYS A 142 37.85 12.09 -41.75
CA LYS A 142 37.47 13.30 -42.49
C LYS A 142 38.66 14.10 -43.03
N GLN A 143 39.73 14.24 -42.24
CA GLN A 143 40.95 14.92 -42.68
C GLN A 143 41.63 14.13 -43.80
N GLU A 144 41.74 12.80 -43.69
CA GLU A 144 42.26 11.92 -44.73
C GLU A 144 41.46 12.04 -46.02
N ARG A 145 40.10 12.02 -45.94
CA ARG A 145 39.22 12.23 -47.10
C ARG A 145 39.42 13.59 -47.77
N ILE A 146 39.62 14.66 -47.00
CA ILE A 146 39.91 16.01 -47.55
C ILE A 146 41.22 15.98 -48.29
N GLY A 147 42.25 15.31 -47.75
CA GLY A 147 43.54 15.14 -48.40
C GLY A 147 43.43 14.41 -49.75
N LEU A 148 42.74 13.24 -49.75
CA LEU A 148 42.52 12.45 -50.95
C LEU A 148 41.67 13.17 -52.00
N ASN A 149 40.64 13.94 -51.58
CA ASN A 149 39.87 14.77 -52.50
C ASN A 149 40.71 15.83 -53.19
N LYS A 150 41.65 16.47 -52.46
CA LYS A 150 42.58 17.42 -53.03
C LYS A 150 43.53 16.76 -54.06
N GLU A 151 44.05 15.57 -53.74
CA GLU A 151 44.89 14.78 -54.64
C GLU A 151 44.11 14.39 -55.89
N LEU A 152 42.92 13.81 -55.76
CA LEU A 152 42.04 13.47 -56.88
C LEU A 152 41.80 14.67 -57.78
N ALA A 153 41.52 15.85 -57.23
CA ALA A 153 41.29 17.08 -58.03
C ALA A 153 42.52 17.49 -58.82
N VAL A 154 43.72 17.24 -58.31
CA VAL A 154 44.99 17.48 -59.07
C VAL A 154 45.13 16.47 -60.17
N LYS A 155 44.99 15.17 -59.92
CA LYS A 155 45.13 14.09 -60.88
C LYS A 155 44.06 14.18 -61.99
N GLN A 156 42.83 14.54 -61.63
CA GLN A 156 41.75 14.77 -62.59
C GLN A 156 42.06 15.92 -63.54
N ARG A 157 42.54 17.07 -63.04
CA ARG A 157 42.95 18.17 -63.94
C ARG A 157 44.06 17.76 -64.88
N ARG A 158 45.05 17.00 -64.43
CA ARG A 158 46.13 16.49 -65.28
C ARG A 158 45.59 15.55 -66.36
N TYR A 159 44.75 14.61 -66.00
CA TYR A 159 44.10 13.67 -66.93
C TYR A 159 43.25 14.44 -67.95
N GLU A 160 42.44 15.43 -67.56
CA GLU A 160 41.67 16.24 -68.48
C GLU A 160 42.53 17.07 -69.44
N GLN A 161 43.63 17.60 -68.95
CA GLN A 161 44.62 18.30 -69.80
C GLN A 161 45.27 17.36 -70.85
N TYR A 162 45.71 16.22 -70.38
CA TYR A 162 46.37 15.23 -71.21
C TYR A 162 45.35 14.60 -72.19
N SER A 163 44.16 14.40 -71.83
CA SER A 163 43.10 13.96 -72.74
C SER A 163 42.77 14.96 -73.87
N ARG A 164 43.06 16.23 -73.69
CA ARG A 164 42.98 17.21 -74.80
C ARG A 164 44.18 17.19 -75.63
N LEU A 165 45.39 17.16 -75.03
CA LEU A 165 46.72 17.15 -75.80
C LEU A 165 46.91 15.91 -76.63
N ILE A 166 46.45 14.72 -76.20
CA ILE A 166 46.54 13.49 -76.97
C ILE A 166 45.67 13.53 -78.21
N LYS A 167 44.52 14.18 -78.19
CA LYS A 167 43.60 14.38 -79.33
C LYS A 167 44.26 15.29 -80.37
N GLU A 168 45.11 16.21 -79.94
CA GLU A 168 45.89 17.12 -80.80
C GLU A 168 47.25 16.51 -81.22
N GLN A 169 47.54 15.27 -80.79
CA GLN A 169 48.84 14.56 -81.04
C GLN A 169 50.05 15.29 -80.47
N LEU A 170 49.92 16.07 -79.38
CA LEU A 170 50.96 16.85 -78.76
C LEU A 170 51.73 16.14 -77.63
N ILE A 171 51.30 14.93 -77.26
CA ILE A 171 51.87 14.11 -76.18
C ILE A 171 51.97 12.65 -76.62
N ALA A 172 52.93 11.86 -76.01
CA ALA A 172 53.06 10.43 -76.21
C ALA A 172 51.84 9.69 -75.56
N GLN A 173 51.43 8.58 -76.20
CA GLN A 173 50.33 7.74 -75.69
C GLN A 173 50.59 7.22 -74.26
N GLU A 174 51.83 6.94 -73.95
CA GLU A 174 52.31 6.45 -72.67
C GLU A 174 52.10 7.50 -71.57
N GLU A 175 52.38 8.78 -71.85
CA GLU A 175 52.10 9.90 -70.86
C GLU A 175 50.63 10.06 -70.56
N PHE A 176 49.75 9.93 -71.54
CA PHE A 176 48.29 9.94 -71.30
C PHE A 176 47.86 8.73 -70.47
N ARG A 177 48.41 7.50 -70.82
CA ARG A 177 48.10 6.29 -70.07
C ARG A 177 48.48 6.41 -68.59
N LEU A 178 49.68 6.91 -68.28
CA LEU A 178 50.09 7.17 -66.91
C LEU A 178 49.20 8.15 -66.18
N ALA A 179 48.81 9.25 -66.81
CA ALA A 179 47.89 10.21 -66.21
C ALA A 179 46.46 9.64 -65.95
N ALA A 180 46.01 8.74 -66.82
CA ALA A 180 44.73 8.02 -66.61
C ALA A 180 44.83 7.04 -65.46
N GLU A 181 45.94 6.24 -65.40
CA GLU A 181 46.16 5.30 -64.29
C GLU A 181 46.29 6.02 -62.94
N GLU A 182 47.00 7.17 -62.88
CA GLU A 182 47.13 7.99 -61.68
C GLU A 182 45.73 8.54 -61.21
N TYR A 183 44.92 8.97 -62.16
CA TYR A 183 43.54 9.46 -61.85
C TYR A 183 42.61 8.34 -61.33
N GLU A 184 42.63 7.17 -61.99
CA GLU A 184 41.87 6.00 -61.56
C GLU A 184 42.33 5.50 -60.19
N ALA A 185 43.61 5.47 -59.91
CA ALA A 185 44.14 5.10 -58.59
C ALA A 185 43.68 6.06 -57.48
N ALA A 186 43.77 7.40 -57.72
CA ALA A 186 43.33 8.39 -56.76
C ALA A 186 41.79 8.30 -56.51
N ARG A 187 40.99 8.02 -57.55
CA ARG A 187 39.57 7.79 -57.44
C ARG A 187 39.27 6.55 -56.60
N ALA A 188 39.94 5.45 -56.83
CA ALA A 188 39.75 4.22 -56.04
C ALA A 188 40.12 4.43 -54.56
N GLN A 189 41.20 5.18 -54.29
CA GLN A 189 41.55 5.53 -52.88
C GLN A 189 40.47 6.33 -52.20
N LEU A 190 39.85 7.30 -52.90
CA LEU A 190 38.73 8.07 -52.32
C LEU A 190 37.52 7.17 -52.07
N GLU A 191 37.18 6.24 -52.94
CA GLU A 191 36.09 5.29 -52.76
C GLU A 191 36.30 4.41 -51.51
N VAL A 192 37.54 3.94 -51.30
CA VAL A 192 37.91 3.14 -50.12
C VAL A 192 37.74 3.95 -48.83
N ILE A 193 38.16 5.21 -48.78
CA ILE A 193 37.97 6.04 -47.58
C ILE A 193 36.52 6.38 -47.31
N ASP A 194 35.74 6.59 -48.38
CA ASP A 194 34.30 6.83 -48.23
C ASP A 194 33.59 5.58 -47.69
N GLU A 195 33.97 4.37 -48.12
CA GLU A 195 33.47 3.12 -47.57
C GLU A 195 33.86 2.97 -46.08
N ARG A 196 35.13 3.26 -45.77
CA ARG A 196 35.63 3.23 -44.39
C ARG A 196 34.87 4.18 -43.47
N ILE A 197 34.53 5.40 -43.94
CA ILE A 197 33.72 6.34 -43.21
C ILE A 197 32.26 5.79 -42.97
N ARG A 198 31.69 5.13 -43.99
CA ARG A 198 30.36 4.50 -43.83
C ARG A 198 30.37 3.41 -42.77
N GLN A 199 31.42 2.54 -42.81
CA GLN A 199 31.57 1.49 -41.80
C GLN A 199 31.83 2.06 -40.41
N ASP A 200 32.69 3.07 -40.27
CA ASP A 200 32.94 3.75 -39.00
C ASP A 200 31.64 4.33 -38.39
N ASN A 201 30.82 5.01 -39.18
CA ASN A 201 29.54 5.55 -38.73
C ASN A 201 28.61 4.46 -38.24
N PHE A 202 28.49 3.34 -38.95
CA PHE A 202 27.66 2.19 -38.56
C PHE A 202 28.12 1.55 -37.25
N PHE A 203 29.43 1.28 -37.12
CA PHE A 203 30.01 0.71 -35.90
C PHE A 203 29.84 1.66 -34.70
N ARG A 204 30.08 2.95 -34.92
CA ARG A 204 29.93 3.99 -33.91
C ARG A 204 28.52 4.04 -33.38
N GLU A 205 27.49 4.07 -34.24
CA GLU A 205 26.11 4.09 -33.87
C GLU A 205 25.72 2.83 -33.09
N SER A 206 26.12 1.67 -33.57
CA SER A 206 25.85 0.37 -32.93
C SER A 206 26.50 0.28 -31.54
N GLN A 207 27.76 0.67 -31.40
CA GLN A 207 28.51 0.61 -30.16
C GLN A 207 27.93 1.57 -29.10
N VAL A 208 27.65 2.82 -29.49
CA VAL A 208 27.05 3.82 -28.61
C VAL A 208 25.67 3.36 -28.17
N HIS A 209 24.85 2.81 -29.07
CA HIS A 209 23.54 2.29 -28.76
C HIS A 209 23.61 1.15 -27.73
N SER A 210 24.53 0.20 -27.91
CA SER A 210 24.73 -0.91 -26.97
C SER A 210 25.12 -0.41 -25.56
N LEU A 211 26.07 0.54 -25.48
CA LEU A 211 26.49 1.13 -24.22
C LEU A 211 25.36 1.93 -23.54
N ASP A 212 24.60 2.69 -24.30
CA ASP A 212 23.44 3.45 -23.78
C ASP A 212 22.34 2.50 -23.25
N GLU A 213 22.11 1.36 -23.90
CA GLU A 213 21.17 0.35 -23.41
C GLU A 213 21.66 -0.28 -22.11
N ASN A 214 22.93 -0.62 -22.01
CA ASN A 214 23.53 -1.14 -20.79
C ASN A 214 23.37 -0.15 -19.62
N ILE A 215 23.65 1.13 -19.84
CA ILE A 215 23.46 2.20 -18.86
C ILE A 215 21.99 2.33 -18.44
N ARG A 216 21.06 2.26 -19.40
CA ARG A 216 19.62 2.27 -19.08
C ARG A 216 19.21 1.10 -18.20
N ASN A 217 19.73 -0.10 -18.49
CA ASN A 217 19.46 -1.29 -17.68
C ASN A 217 20.06 -1.16 -16.28
N MET A 218 21.29 -0.65 -16.15
CA MET A 218 21.90 -0.38 -14.85
C MET A 218 21.12 0.66 -14.04
N LYS A 219 20.64 1.73 -14.69
CA LYS A 219 19.77 2.74 -14.03
C LYS A 219 18.45 2.14 -13.53
N ARG A 220 17.82 1.24 -14.29
CA ARG A 220 16.63 0.51 -13.84
C ARG A 220 16.95 -0.40 -12.65
N SER A 221 18.05 -1.13 -12.70
CA SER A 221 18.50 -1.97 -11.59
C SER A 221 18.76 -1.15 -10.33
N LEU A 222 19.44 -0.01 -10.45
CA LEU A 222 19.67 0.90 -9.33
C LEU A 222 18.35 1.46 -8.75
N ALA A 223 17.39 1.78 -9.61
CA ALA A 223 16.07 2.24 -9.16
C ALA A 223 15.36 1.17 -8.32
N LEU A 224 15.42 -0.11 -8.73
CA LEU A 224 14.86 -1.23 -7.95
C LEU A 224 15.56 -1.38 -6.59
N VAL A 225 16.91 -1.26 -6.57
CA VAL A 225 17.64 -1.34 -5.29
C VAL A 225 17.27 -0.17 -4.36
N ARG A 226 17.08 1.02 -4.90
CA ARG A 226 16.60 2.20 -4.12
C ARG A 226 15.19 2.00 -3.60
N GLU A 227 14.29 1.40 -4.37
CA GLU A 227 12.94 1.03 -3.91
C GLU A 227 13.01 0.04 -2.74
N ARG A 228 13.89 -0.96 -2.80
CA ARG A 228 14.14 -1.88 -1.69
C ARG A 228 14.60 -1.15 -0.42
N VAL A 229 15.41 -0.12 -0.54
CA VAL A 229 15.80 0.71 0.63
C VAL A 229 14.63 1.55 1.16
N GLU A 230 13.74 2.03 0.29
CA GLU A 230 12.50 2.66 0.76
C GLU A 230 11.59 1.70 1.52
N ASN A 231 11.61 0.40 1.20
CA ASN A 231 10.88 -0.64 1.90
C ASN A 231 11.42 -0.94 3.32
N LEU A 232 12.61 -0.42 3.66
CA LEU A 232 13.09 -0.41 5.05
C LEU A 232 12.30 0.54 5.95
N LYS A 233 11.51 1.44 5.38
CA LYS A 233 10.54 2.26 6.10
C LYS A 233 9.20 1.51 6.14
N VAL A 234 8.91 0.85 7.24
CA VAL A 234 7.64 0.15 7.42
C VAL A 234 6.54 1.19 7.63
N LYS A 235 5.61 1.25 6.68
CA LYS A 235 4.52 2.24 6.65
C LYS A 235 3.19 1.58 6.98
N ALA A 236 2.30 2.33 7.66
CA ALA A 236 0.93 1.88 7.91
C ALA A 236 0.18 1.70 6.60
N PRO A 237 -0.43 0.52 6.34
CA PRO A 237 -1.20 0.28 5.12
C PRO A 237 -2.60 0.89 5.15
N ILE A 238 -3.13 1.15 6.34
CA ILE A 238 -4.46 1.73 6.61
C ILE A 238 -4.39 2.68 7.79
N ASP A 239 -5.44 3.48 7.95
CA ASP A 239 -5.65 4.29 9.15
C ASP A 239 -5.99 3.38 10.34
N GLY A 240 -5.47 3.71 11.55
CA GLY A 240 -5.71 2.93 12.76
C GLY A 240 -5.14 3.58 14.03
#